data_7e794d96d4297c266e9b3dd388b24d30
#
_entry.id   7e794d96d4297c266e9b3dd388b24d30
#
_cell.length_a   1.000
_cell.length_b   1.000
_cell.length_c   1.000
_cell.angle_alpha   90.00
_cell.angle_beta   90.00
_cell.angle_gamma   90.00
#
_symmetry.space_group_name_H-M   'P 1'
#
loop_
_entity.id
_entity.type
_entity.pdbx_description
1 polymer ?
#
loop_
_entity_poly.entity_id
_entity_poly.type
_entity_poly.pdbx_seq_one_letter_code
_entity_poly.pdbx_strand_id
1 'polypeptide(L)'
;VNARGGAGGKPIELVTLDDANDRKTAGANTQKLLTANNAVALFGYASATLSLDAMPQADKAGVLFFAPFSGANPVRQAPPVVFTVRASYADELEKMLAFWTGLGAKQVVVVHYDDEVGKQNLAVVVEYLKKQAKTPAAFSIARNAKLDASNFAQLMALKPDVIISTVLSGPAAEISKQIVARGSFVPTSSLSFVGAQQYIAAAGEAAAGVSITQVVPNPSSRAPIVTECAKAMQEAGMTQPMNSTHLEACIGAKVLTEAMRRAKKPGDARSLLAAMQNLGRYDTGGFVVNYAPGQNHGSKFVELAMVSRDGKLRN
;
A
#
# COMPACT_ATOMS: atom_id res chain seq x y z
N VAL A 1 -5.01 21.53 8.71
CA VAL A 1 -5.76 22.17 7.61
C VAL A 1 -6.78 23.14 8.18
N ASN A 2 -7.69 22.69 9.04
CA ASN A 2 -8.78 23.52 9.59
C ASN A 2 -8.28 24.73 10.40
N ALA A 3 -7.23 24.56 11.20
CA ALA A 3 -6.58 25.66 11.94
C ALA A 3 -6.02 26.78 11.05
N ARG A 4 -5.89 26.54 9.74
CA ARG A 4 -5.44 27.49 8.71
C ARG A 4 -6.58 27.90 7.76
N GLY A 5 -7.83 27.85 8.20
CA GLY A 5 -9.00 28.26 7.40
C GLY A 5 -9.58 27.19 6.49
N GLY A 6 -9.19 25.92 6.64
CA GLY A 6 -9.76 24.80 5.87
C GLY A 6 -9.25 24.70 4.43
N ALA A 7 -10.05 24.11 3.56
CA ALA A 7 -9.79 24.01 2.13
C ALA A 7 -10.81 24.85 1.36
N GLY A 8 -10.34 25.82 0.56
CA GLY A 8 -11.20 26.76 -0.15
C GLY A 8 -12.11 27.58 0.77
N GLY A 9 -11.64 27.91 1.99
CA GLY A 9 -12.40 28.67 2.99
C GLY A 9 -13.43 27.85 3.77
N LYS A 10 -13.49 26.52 3.58
CA LYS A 10 -14.40 25.62 4.30
C LYS A 10 -13.62 24.63 5.18
N PRO A 11 -14.12 24.33 6.41
CA PRO A 11 -13.55 23.30 7.22
C PRO A 11 -13.74 21.92 6.55
N ILE A 12 -12.76 21.03 6.79
CA ILE A 12 -12.84 19.61 6.39
C ILE A 12 -13.34 18.82 7.59
N GLU A 13 -14.40 18.07 7.42
CA GLU A 13 -14.87 17.07 8.37
C GLU A 13 -14.46 15.67 7.89
N LEU A 14 -13.88 14.87 8.77
CA LEU A 14 -13.54 13.48 8.51
C LEU A 14 -14.52 12.58 9.28
N VAL A 15 -15.34 11.83 8.53
CA VAL A 15 -16.23 10.81 9.09
C VAL A 15 -15.56 9.45 8.89
N THR A 16 -15.22 8.77 9.99
CA THR A 16 -14.58 7.46 9.98
C THR A 16 -15.58 6.38 10.40
N LEU A 17 -15.66 5.31 9.61
CA LEU A 17 -16.47 4.12 9.88
C LEU A 17 -15.57 2.88 9.83
N ASP A 18 -15.70 2.02 10.84
CA ASP A 18 -14.99 0.74 10.89
C ASP A 18 -15.77 -0.30 10.07
N ASP A 19 -15.11 -0.95 9.11
CA ASP A 19 -15.67 -2.03 8.31
C ASP A 19 -15.37 -3.42 8.90
N ALA A 20 -14.58 -3.50 9.97
CA ALA A 20 -14.17 -4.73 10.64
C ALA A 20 -13.55 -5.77 9.65
N ASN A 21 -12.97 -5.29 8.54
CA ASN A 21 -12.47 -6.11 7.43
C ASN A 21 -13.55 -7.06 6.84
N ASP A 22 -14.82 -6.66 6.93
CA ASP A 22 -15.96 -7.37 6.37
C ASP A 22 -16.51 -6.63 5.14
N ARG A 23 -16.66 -7.37 4.04
CA ARG A 23 -17.07 -6.84 2.74
C ARG A 23 -18.48 -6.24 2.75
N LYS A 24 -19.41 -6.88 3.43
CA LYS A 24 -20.80 -6.42 3.52
C LYS A 24 -20.89 -5.11 4.33
N THR A 25 -20.16 -5.07 5.43
CA THR A 25 -20.06 -3.87 6.30
C THR A 25 -19.41 -2.72 5.55
N ALA A 26 -18.32 -2.95 4.80
CA ALA A 26 -17.69 -1.93 3.97
C ALA A 26 -18.64 -1.34 2.93
N GLY A 27 -19.44 -2.18 2.26
CA GLY A 27 -20.46 -1.74 1.30
C GLY A 27 -21.56 -0.88 1.95
N ALA A 28 -22.06 -1.29 3.12
CA ALA A 28 -23.07 -0.54 3.88
C ALA A 28 -22.52 0.80 4.40
N ASN A 29 -21.29 0.81 4.91
CA ASN A 29 -20.60 2.02 5.33
C ASN A 29 -20.41 3.00 4.18
N THR A 30 -20.01 2.50 3.01
CA THR A 30 -19.88 3.32 1.79
C THR A 30 -21.19 4.00 1.43
N GLN A 31 -22.28 3.24 1.39
CA GLN A 31 -23.60 3.79 1.12
C GLN A 31 -23.98 4.87 2.15
N LYS A 32 -23.74 4.62 3.44
CA LYS A 32 -24.01 5.59 4.52
C LYS A 32 -23.20 6.87 4.34
N LEU A 33 -21.90 6.78 4.03
CA LEU A 33 -21.05 7.94 3.78
C LEU A 33 -21.58 8.77 2.59
N LEU A 34 -22.00 8.12 1.52
CA LEU A 34 -22.50 8.80 0.32
C LEU A 34 -23.88 9.45 0.51
N THR A 35 -24.79 8.81 1.26
CA THR A 35 -26.19 9.26 1.36
C THR A 35 -26.48 10.06 2.62
N ALA A 36 -26.14 9.54 3.81
CA ALA A 36 -26.46 10.18 5.08
C ALA A 36 -25.44 11.28 5.45
N ASN A 37 -24.16 11.08 5.11
CA ASN A 37 -23.11 12.04 5.43
C ASN A 37 -22.77 12.98 4.26
N ASN A 38 -23.36 12.77 3.07
CA ASN A 38 -23.09 13.57 1.87
C ASN A 38 -21.59 13.77 1.59
N ALA A 39 -20.80 12.69 1.74
CA ALA A 39 -19.36 12.73 1.56
C ALA A 39 -18.99 13.22 0.15
N VAL A 40 -18.11 14.20 0.05
CA VAL A 40 -17.60 14.73 -1.22
C VAL A 40 -16.41 13.97 -1.75
N ALA A 41 -15.78 13.15 -0.92
CA ALA A 41 -14.74 12.19 -1.26
C ALA A 41 -14.80 10.99 -0.31
N LEU A 42 -14.47 9.81 -0.82
CA LEU A 42 -14.17 8.61 -0.03
C LEU A 42 -12.65 8.45 0.01
N PHE A 43 -12.08 8.28 1.21
CA PHE A 43 -10.64 8.35 1.42
C PHE A 43 -10.10 7.16 2.22
N GLY A 44 -8.99 6.56 1.76
CA GLY A 44 -8.17 5.69 2.60
C GLY A 44 -8.72 4.30 2.89
N TYR A 45 -9.52 3.70 2.01
CA TYR A 45 -9.97 2.31 2.16
C TYR A 45 -8.79 1.34 2.27
N ALA A 46 -8.74 0.54 3.32
CA ALA A 46 -7.54 -0.21 3.69
C ALA A 46 -7.36 -1.58 2.99
N SER A 47 -8.29 -2.00 2.15
CA SER A 47 -8.25 -3.32 1.49
C SER A 47 -8.68 -3.22 0.02
N ALA A 48 -7.95 -3.93 -0.87
CA ALA A 48 -8.38 -4.08 -2.26
C ALA A 48 -9.77 -4.72 -2.35
N THR A 49 -10.00 -5.81 -1.62
CA THR A 49 -11.27 -6.56 -1.65
C THR A 49 -12.44 -5.70 -1.18
N LEU A 50 -12.25 -4.91 -0.12
CA LEU A 50 -13.28 -3.99 0.39
C LEU A 50 -13.51 -2.82 -0.55
N SER A 51 -12.46 -2.34 -1.23
CA SER A 51 -12.54 -1.27 -2.22
C SER A 51 -13.36 -1.68 -3.45
N LEU A 52 -13.36 -2.97 -3.84
CA LEU A 52 -14.08 -3.46 -5.02
C LEU A 52 -15.60 -3.22 -4.97
N ASP A 53 -16.20 -3.27 -3.78
CA ASP A 53 -17.62 -3.00 -3.61
C ASP A 53 -17.92 -1.51 -3.41
N ALA A 54 -16.96 -0.75 -2.93
CA ALA A 54 -17.08 0.69 -2.69
C ALA A 54 -16.88 1.52 -3.97
N MET A 55 -15.94 1.14 -4.83
CA MET A 55 -15.60 1.88 -6.05
C MET A 55 -16.79 2.05 -7.01
N PRO A 56 -17.61 1.03 -7.32
CA PRO A 56 -18.81 1.21 -8.16
C PRO A 56 -19.85 2.13 -7.53
N GLN A 57 -19.98 2.15 -6.20
CA GLN A 57 -20.90 3.06 -5.51
C GLN A 57 -20.41 4.52 -5.62
N ALA A 58 -19.10 4.75 -5.46
CA ALA A 58 -18.49 6.05 -5.66
C ALA A 58 -18.68 6.56 -7.10
N ASP A 59 -18.47 5.69 -8.09
CA ASP A 59 -18.63 6.02 -9.50
C ASP A 59 -20.07 6.41 -9.84
N LYS A 60 -21.03 5.61 -9.40
CA LYS A 60 -22.47 5.91 -9.56
C LYS A 60 -22.86 7.24 -8.92
N ALA A 61 -22.26 7.58 -7.80
CA ALA A 61 -22.50 8.84 -7.09
C ALA A 61 -21.73 10.04 -7.69
N GLY A 62 -20.74 9.80 -8.58
CA GLY A 62 -19.85 10.83 -9.10
C GLY A 62 -18.93 11.41 -8.00
N VAL A 63 -18.57 10.61 -6.99
CA VAL A 63 -17.77 11.00 -5.84
C VAL A 63 -16.35 10.46 -5.99
N LEU A 64 -15.36 11.28 -5.72
CA LEU A 64 -13.96 10.91 -5.74
C LEU A 64 -13.68 9.76 -4.76
N PHE A 65 -13.13 8.64 -5.24
CA PHE A 65 -12.58 7.56 -4.43
C PHE A 65 -11.06 7.68 -4.42
N PHE A 66 -10.51 8.12 -3.29
CA PHE A 66 -9.14 8.59 -3.23
C PHE A 66 -8.26 7.81 -2.27
N ALA A 67 -7.03 7.54 -2.72
CA ALA A 67 -5.95 6.95 -1.95
C ALA A 67 -6.33 5.67 -1.20
N PRO A 68 -6.96 4.66 -1.86
CA PRO A 68 -7.11 3.36 -1.22
C PRO A 68 -5.72 2.82 -0.87
N PHE A 69 -5.60 2.22 0.32
CA PHE A 69 -4.36 1.62 0.80
C PHE A 69 -4.14 0.25 0.15
N SER A 70 -4.01 0.27 -1.18
CA SER A 70 -3.78 -0.92 -2.00
C SER A 70 -3.11 -0.59 -3.34
N GLY A 71 -2.10 -1.36 -3.70
CA GLY A 71 -1.45 -1.34 -5.02
C GLY A 71 -1.98 -2.40 -5.99
N ALA A 72 -3.06 -3.10 -5.64
CA ALA A 72 -3.59 -4.22 -6.42
C ALA A 72 -4.15 -3.79 -7.78
N ASN A 73 -4.00 -4.64 -8.81
CA ASN A 73 -4.48 -4.39 -10.15
C ASN A 73 -5.98 -4.01 -10.23
N PRO A 74 -6.90 -4.66 -9.50
CA PRO A 74 -8.32 -4.27 -9.56
C PRO A 74 -8.58 -2.81 -9.18
N VAL A 75 -7.77 -2.24 -8.28
CA VAL A 75 -7.83 -0.81 -7.92
C VAL A 75 -7.26 0.07 -9.03
N ARG A 76 -6.34 -0.45 -9.84
CA ARG A 76 -5.72 0.26 -10.98
C ARG A 76 -6.57 0.24 -12.24
N GLN A 77 -7.38 -0.78 -12.41
CA GLN A 77 -8.33 -0.94 -13.51
C GLN A 77 -9.75 -0.45 -13.15
N ALA A 78 -9.85 0.32 -12.10
CA ALA A 78 -11.10 0.79 -11.51
C ALA A 78 -11.76 1.93 -12.32
N PRO A 79 -13.00 2.31 -11.99
CA PRO A 79 -13.69 3.44 -12.59
C PRO A 79 -12.89 4.76 -12.54
N PRO A 80 -13.19 5.73 -13.43
CA PRO A 80 -12.43 6.98 -13.56
C PRO A 80 -12.50 7.91 -12.35
N VAL A 81 -13.36 7.62 -11.37
CA VAL A 81 -13.43 8.35 -10.09
C VAL A 81 -12.37 7.89 -9.07
N VAL A 82 -11.65 6.80 -9.36
CA VAL A 82 -10.67 6.20 -8.46
C VAL A 82 -9.28 6.77 -8.74
N PHE A 83 -8.66 7.35 -7.71
CA PHE A 83 -7.31 7.92 -7.78
C PHE A 83 -6.43 7.33 -6.69
N THR A 84 -5.21 6.93 -7.04
CA THR A 84 -4.26 6.35 -6.09
C THR A 84 -3.03 7.24 -5.91
N VAL A 85 -2.45 7.25 -4.73
CA VAL A 85 -1.19 7.95 -4.42
C VAL A 85 0.00 7.02 -4.60
N ARG A 86 -0.08 5.80 -4.07
CA ARG A 86 1.00 4.82 -4.01
C ARG A 86 1.30 4.14 -5.35
N ALA A 87 2.48 3.56 -5.48
CA ALA A 87 2.86 2.65 -6.56
C ALA A 87 1.99 1.38 -6.57
N SER A 88 1.94 0.68 -7.70
CA SER A 88 1.27 -0.61 -7.81
C SER A 88 2.08 -1.75 -7.20
N TYR A 89 1.42 -2.87 -6.87
CA TYR A 89 2.14 -4.10 -6.50
C TYR A 89 3.02 -4.60 -7.64
N ALA A 90 2.67 -4.32 -8.90
CA ALA A 90 3.53 -4.63 -10.03
C ALA A 90 4.84 -3.82 -9.97
N ASP A 91 4.77 -2.49 -9.74
CA ASP A 91 5.97 -1.66 -9.59
C ASP A 91 6.85 -2.16 -8.42
N GLU A 92 6.23 -2.55 -7.30
CA GLU A 92 6.94 -3.09 -6.13
C GLU A 92 7.61 -4.44 -6.43
N LEU A 93 6.89 -5.38 -7.07
CA LEU A 93 7.41 -6.69 -7.44
C LEU A 93 8.55 -6.57 -8.47
N GLU A 94 8.39 -5.71 -9.47
CA GLU A 94 9.45 -5.46 -10.44
C GLU A 94 10.73 -4.92 -9.78
N LYS A 95 10.59 -4.03 -8.78
CA LYS A 95 11.73 -3.51 -8.01
C LYS A 95 12.44 -4.62 -7.22
N MET A 96 11.69 -5.49 -6.51
CA MET A 96 12.24 -6.63 -5.79
C MET A 96 12.94 -7.61 -6.73
N LEU A 97 12.30 -7.96 -7.84
CA LEU A 97 12.83 -8.90 -8.81
C LEU A 97 14.10 -8.38 -9.47
N ALA A 98 14.13 -7.10 -9.87
CA ALA A 98 15.32 -6.47 -10.42
C ALA A 98 16.51 -6.54 -9.44
N PHE A 99 16.26 -6.30 -8.16
CA PHE A 99 17.29 -6.38 -7.12
C PHE A 99 17.81 -7.81 -6.95
N TRP A 100 16.93 -8.79 -6.71
CA TRP A 100 17.36 -10.15 -6.40
C TRP A 100 17.92 -10.89 -7.61
N THR A 101 17.34 -10.72 -8.80
CA THR A 101 17.91 -11.32 -10.01
C THR A 101 19.22 -10.65 -10.42
N GLY A 102 19.40 -9.36 -10.12
CA GLY A 102 20.66 -8.65 -10.28
C GLY A 102 21.77 -9.16 -9.34
N LEU A 103 21.42 -9.66 -8.16
CA LEU A 103 22.32 -10.35 -7.23
C LEU A 103 22.56 -11.84 -7.58
N GLY A 104 21.95 -12.34 -8.67
CA GLY A 104 22.17 -13.70 -9.16
C GLY A 104 21.15 -14.74 -8.70
N ALA A 105 20.05 -14.36 -8.04
CA ALA A 105 18.99 -15.30 -7.67
C ALA A 105 18.42 -15.98 -8.93
N LYS A 106 18.41 -17.31 -8.93
CA LYS A 106 17.91 -18.16 -10.01
C LYS A 106 16.54 -18.73 -9.67
N GLN A 107 16.41 -19.31 -8.47
CA GLN A 107 15.18 -19.91 -7.99
C GLN A 107 14.39 -18.92 -7.13
N VAL A 108 13.48 -18.18 -7.77
CA VAL A 108 12.55 -17.28 -7.12
C VAL A 108 11.31 -18.08 -6.71
N VAL A 109 10.98 -18.09 -5.42
CA VAL A 109 9.73 -18.69 -4.92
C VAL A 109 8.79 -17.57 -4.50
N VAL A 110 7.56 -17.60 -5.01
CA VAL A 110 6.51 -16.62 -4.68
C VAL A 110 5.53 -17.25 -3.69
N VAL A 111 5.46 -16.69 -2.50
CA VAL A 111 4.42 -17.03 -1.52
C VAL A 111 3.24 -16.07 -1.72
N HIS A 112 2.08 -16.61 -2.06
CA HIS A 112 0.90 -15.81 -2.37
C HIS A 112 -0.38 -16.42 -1.81
N TYR A 113 -1.42 -15.61 -1.67
CA TYR A 113 -2.76 -16.16 -1.37
C TYR A 113 -3.35 -16.84 -2.60
N ASP A 114 -4.21 -17.84 -2.37
CA ASP A 114 -4.94 -18.57 -3.42
C ASP A 114 -6.15 -17.80 -3.99
N ASP A 115 -6.27 -16.51 -3.63
CA ASP A 115 -7.29 -15.60 -4.14
C ASP A 115 -6.86 -14.85 -5.42
N GLU A 116 -7.78 -14.07 -5.97
CA GLU A 116 -7.58 -13.33 -7.22
C GLU A 116 -6.38 -12.36 -7.15
N VAL A 117 -6.22 -11.63 -6.04
CA VAL A 117 -5.11 -10.68 -5.87
C VAL A 117 -3.77 -11.42 -5.80
N GLY A 118 -3.71 -12.54 -5.07
CA GLY A 118 -2.50 -13.36 -4.97
C GLY A 118 -2.10 -13.95 -6.33
N LYS A 119 -3.07 -14.45 -7.11
CA LYS A 119 -2.83 -14.96 -8.46
C LYS A 119 -2.35 -13.87 -9.42
N GLN A 120 -2.90 -12.66 -9.34
CA GLN A 120 -2.44 -11.52 -10.13
C GLN A 120 -1.01 -11.10 -9.75
N ASN A 121 -0.66 -11.10 -8.46
CA ASN A 121 0.71 -10.83 -8.03
C ASN A 121 1.69 -11.89 -8.58
N LEU A 122 1.31 -13.18 -8.53
CA LEU A 122 2.11 -14.23 -9.14
C LEU A 122 2.29 -14.02 -10.64
N ALA A 123 1.23 -13.64 -11.36
CA ALA A 123 1.28 -13.39 -12.80
C ALA A 123 2.30 -12.29 -13.17
N VAL A 124 2.39 -11.22 -12.37
CA VAL A 124 3.41 -10.16 -12.55
C VAL A 124 4.82 -10.75 -12.45
N VAL A 125 5.08 -11.61 -11.46
CA VAL A 125 6.39 -12.25 -11.28
C VAL A 125 6.72 -13.17 -12.45
N VAL A 126 5.75 -13.96 -12.89
CA VAL A 126 5.89 -14.84 -14.07
C VAL A 126 6.27 -14.04 -15.30
N GLU A 127 5.54 -12.98 -15.61
CA GLU A 127 5.80 -12.11 -16.76
C GLU A 127 7.18 -11.44 -16.70
N TYR A 128 7.58 -10.97 -15.51
CA TYR A 128 8.90 -10.37 -15.33
C TYR A 128 10.03 -11.38 -15.60
N LEU A 129 9.95 -12.57 -14.99
CA LEU A 129 10.99 -13.60 -15.08
C LEU A 129 11.05 -14.26 -16.47
N LYS A 130 9.91 -14.37 -17.16
CA LYS A 130 9.83 -14.86 -18.53
C LYS A 130 10.73 -14.06 -19.49
N LYS A 131 10.84 -12.74 -19.30
CA LYS A 131 11.76 -11.88 -20.08
C LYS A 131 13.23 -12.25 -19.87
N GLN A 132 13.55 -12.97 -18.81
CA GLN A 132 14.88 -13.47 -18.48
C GLN A 132 15.04 -14.98 -18.71
N ALA A 133 14.10 -15.62 -19.42
CA ALA A 133 14.01 -17.07 -19.62
C ALA A 133 14.01 -17.87 -18.30
N LYS A 134 13.40 -17.32 -17.25
CA LYS A 134 13.24 -17.91 -15.92
C LYS A 134 11.76 -18.14 -15.59
N THR A 135 11.49 -19.11 -14.73
CA THR A 135 10.13 -19.40 -14.23
C THR A 135 10.18 -19.43 -12.71
N PRO A 136 9.31 -18.70 -11.99
CA PRO A 136 9.24 -18.80 -10.55
C PRO A 136 8.59 -20.12 -10.13
N ALA A 137 8.92 -20.60 -8.93
CA ALA A 137 8.06 -21.54 -8.24
C ALA A 137 7.00 -20.79 -7.42
N ALA A 138 5.80 -21.35 -7.32
CA ALA A 138 4.70 -20.76 -6.59
C ALA A 138 4.37 -21.60 -5.36
N PHE A 139 4.11 -20.94 -4.23
CA PHE A 139 3.59 -21.55 -3.02
C PHE A 139 2.35 -20.78 -2.57
N SER A 140 1.18 -21.38 -2.76
CA SER A 140 -0.09 -20.76 -2.41
C SER A 140 -0.52 -21.15 -0.99
N ILE A 141 -1.11 -20.20 -0.27
CA ILE A 141 -1.73 -20.42 1.03
C ILE A 141 -3.14 -19.82 1.04
N ALA A 142 -4.06 -20.45 1.76
CA ALA A 142 -5.36 -19.85 2.00
C ALA A 142 -5.23 -18.64 2.95
N ARG A 143 -6.06 -17.62 2.76
CA ARG A 143 -5.95 -16.34 3.50
C ARG A 143 -5.96 -16.47 5.02
N ASN A 144 -6.69 -17.44 5.54
CA ASN A 144 -6.84 -17.70 6.98
C ASN A 144 -6.02 -18.91 7.46
N ALA A 145 -5.19 -19.50 6.59
CA ALA A 145 -4.37 -20.63 6.96
C ALA A 145 -3.20 -20.20 7.86
N LYS A 146 -2.92 -21.03 8.85
CA LYS A 146 -1.67 -20.94 9.62
C LYS A 146 -0.57 -21.65 8.84
N LEU A 147 0.59 -21.03 8.79
CA LEU A 147 1.78 -21.64 8.18
C LEU A 147 2.43 -22.54 9.23
N ASP A 148 2.14 -23.85 9.15
CA ASP A 148 2.70 -24.85 10.05
C ASP A 148 4.04 -25.42 9.54
N ALA A 149 4.63 -26.33 10.30
CA ALA A 149 5.91 -26.96 9.97
C ALA A 149 5.85 -27.77 8.65
N SER A 150 4.69 -28.35 8.30
CA SER A 150 4.50 -29.12 7.06
C SER A 150 4.46 -28.18 5.85
N ASN A 151 3.68 -27.12 5.92
CA ASN A 151 3.64 -26.08 4.87
C ASN A 151 5.02 -25.48 4.65
N PHE A 152 5.75 -25.19 5.74
CA PHE A 152 7.11 -24.65 5.63
C PHE A 152 8.07 -25.65 4.99
N ALA A 153 8.01 -26.94 5.32
CA ALA A 153 8.84 -27.96 4.68
C ALA A 153 8.58 -28.06 3.17
N GLN A 154 7.31 -27.97 2.74
CA GLN A 154 6.95 -27.93 1.32
C GLN A 154 7.49 -26.66 0.62
N LEU A 155 7.42 -25.48 1.27
CA LEU A 155 8.00 -24.25 0.76
C LEU A 155 9.52 -24.41 0.55
N MET A 156 10.23 -24.96 1.52
CA MET A 156 11.69 -25.13 1.45
C MET A 156 12.13 -26.24 0.47
N ALA A 157 11.27 -27.22 0.20
CA ALA A 157 11.51 -28.24 -0.83
C ALA A 157 11.60 -27.65 -2.26
N LEU A 158 11.08 -26.44 -2.47
CA LEU A 158 11.25 -25.68 -3.70
C LEU A 158 12.65 -25.07 -3.87
N LYS A 159 13.51 -25.18 -2.87
CA LYS A 159 14.93 -24.72 -2.86
C LYS A 159 15.08 -23.23 -3.24
N PRO A 160 14.40 -22.30 -2.55
CA PRO A 160 14.44 -20.89 -2.92
C PRO A 160 15.84 -20.27 -2.75
N ASP A 161 16.33 -19.54 -3.76
CA ASP A 161 17.42 -18.56 -3.60
C ASP A 161 16.86 -17.27 -2.94
N VAL A 162 15.57 -16.97 -3.19
CA VAL A 162 14.85 -15.87 -2.57
C VAL A 162 13.35 -16.20 -2.48
N ILE A 163 12.72 -15.77 -1.39
CA ILE A 163 11.26 -15.83 -1.21
C ILE A 163 10.68 -14.43 -1.40
N ILE A 164 9.81 -14.28 -2.39
CA ILE A 164 8.98 -13.08 -2.58
C ILE A 164 7.61 -13.33 -1.94
N SER A 165 7.34 -12.62 -0.84
CA SER A 165 6.12 -12.78 -0.07
C SER A 165 5.09 -11.72 -0.46
N THR A 166 3.92 -12.17 -0.92
CA THR A 166 2.76 -11.31 -1.23
C THR A 166 1.58 -11.59 -0.29
N VAL A 167 1.89 -11.98 0.95
CA VAL A 167 0.91 -12.26 2.00
C VAL A 167 1.02 -11.25 3.14
N LEU A 168 0.05 -11.21 4.05
CA LEU A 168 0.02 -10.29 5.18
C LEU A 168 1.19 -10.53 6.17
N SER A 169 1.40 -9.56 7.06
CA SER A 169 2.51 -9.56 8.03
C SER A 169 2.60 -10.83 8.87
N GLY A 170 1.49 -11.38 9.33
CA GLY A 170 1.49 -12.59 10.16
C GLY A 170 2.11 -13.80 9.46
N PRO A 171 1.56 -14.29 8.35
CA PRO A 171 2.15 -15.40 7.59
C PRO A 171 3.57 -15.10 7.09
N ALA A 172 3.85 -13.87 6.64
CA ALA A 172 5.18 -13.49 6.18
C ALA A 172 6.21 -13.54 7.32
N ALA A 173 5.87 -13.06 8.52
CA ALA A 173 6.71 -13.14 9.71
C ALA A 173 6.94 -14.58 10.16
N GLU A 174 5.93 -15.45 10.05
CA GLU A 174 6.07 -16.85 10.38
C GLU A 174 7.08 -17.56 9.47
N ILE A 175 7.11 -17.25 8.17
CA ILE A 175 8.16 -17.75 7.26
C ILE A 175 9.54 -17.39 7.78
N SER A 176 9.77 -16.13 8.15
CA SER A 176 11.08 -15.68 8.66
C SER A 176 11.47 -16.37 9.97
N LYS A 177 10.52 -16.53 10.90
CA LYS A 177 10.74 -17.28 12.15
C LYS A 177 11.15 -18.73 11.87
N GLN A 178 10.46 -19.40 10.97
CA GLN A 178 10.75 -20.78 10.61
C GLN A 178 12.12 -20.95 9.93
N ILE A 179 12.55 -19.97 9.10
CA ILE A 179 13.87 -19.92 8.49
C ILE A 179 14.95 -19.86 9.59
N VAL A 180 14.82 -18.88 10.49
CA VAL A 180 15.80 -18.66 11.58
C VAL A 180 15.84 -19.83 12.55
N ALA A 181 14.69 -20.36 12.97
CA ALA A 181 14.60 -21.48 13.91
C ALA A 181 15.29 -22.75 13.41
N ARG A 182 15.47 -22.91 12.10
CA ARG A 182 16.18 -24.05 11.48
C ARG A 182 17.65 -23.75 11.16
N GLY A 183 18.15 -22.59 11.58
CA GLY A 183 19.50 -22.17 11.24
C GLY A 183 19.75 -21.99 9.74
N SER A 184 18.68 -21.81 8.97
CA SER A 184 18.73 -21.58 7.53
C SER A 184 18.88 -20.09 7.24
N PHE A 185 19.42 -19.77 6.07
CA PHE A 185 19.42 -18.41 5.55
C PHE A 185 18.86 -18.41 4.13
N VAL A 186 17.63 -17.87 4.00
CA VAL A 186 17.00 -17.62 2.70
C VAL A 186 16.50 -16.19 2.70
N PRO A 187 17.03 -15.33 1.83
CA PRO A 187 16.54 -13.97 1.68
C PRO A 187 15.04 -13.92 1.45
N THR A 188 14.35 -13.00 2.13
CA THR A 188 12.90 -12.82 2.00
C THR A 188 12.60 -11.36 1.70
N SER A 189 11.71 -11.12 0.75
CA SER A 189 11.18 -9.79 0.41
C SER A 189 9.67 -9.76 0.56
N SER A 190 9.14 -8.66 1.08
CA SER A 190 7.70 -8.45 1.23
C SER A 190 7.23 -7.14 0.62
N LEU A 191 5.99 -7.12 0.12
CA LEU A 191 5.33 -5.89 -0.36
C LEU A 191 5.08 -4.91 0.78
N SER A 192 5.02 -3.62 0.47
CA SER A 192 4.83 -2.53 1.43
C SER A 192 3.59 -2.66 2.31
N PHE A 193 2.54 -3.33 1.81
CA PHE A 193 1.28 -3.45 2.54
C PHE A 193 1.37 -4.32 3.81
N VAL A 194 2.44 -5.10 4.00
CA VAL A 194 2.66 -5.83 5.27
C VAL A 194 2.78 -4.87 6.46
N GLY A 195 3.11 -3.59 6.21
CA GLY A 195 3.41 -2.63 7.27
C GLY A 195 4.69 -3.01 8.02
N ALA A 196 5.77 -2.29 7.78
CA ALA A 196 7.09 -2.71 8.29
C ALA A 196 7.13 -2.88 9.81
N GLN A 197 6.47 -1.98 10.58
CA GLN A 197 6.41 -2.08 12.04
C GLN A 197 5.61 -3.30 12.49
N GLN A 198 4.47 -3.59 11.84
CA GLN A 198 3.67 -4.77 12.11
C GLN A 198 4.44 -6.06 11.81
N TYR A 199 5.18 -6.06 10.69
CA TYR A 199 6.05 -7.17 10.33
C TYR A 199 7.16 -7.39 11.37
N ILE A 200 7.90 -6.32 11.73
CA ILE A 200 8.98 -6.37 12.72
C ILE A 200 8.45 -6.84 14.08
N ALA A 201 7.32 -6.30 14.53
CA ALA A 201 6.68 -6.72 15.78
C ALA A 201 6.27 -8.21 15.75
N ALA A 202 5.77 -8.69 14.62
CA ALA A 202 5.36 -10.09 14.46
C ALA A 202 6.54 -11.05 14.33
N ALA A 203 7.62 -10.67 13.63
CA ALA A 203 8.79 -11.52 13.37
C ALA A 203 9.83 -11.47 14.48
N GLY A 204 9.89 -10.38 15.27
CA GLY A 204 10.94 -10.18 16.27
C GLY A 204 12.34 -10.13 15.63
N GLU A 205 13.30 -10.81 16.22
CA GLU A 205 14.67 -10.90 15.72
C GLU A 205 14.77 -11.52 14.32
N ALA A 206 13.79 -12.37 13.95
CA ALA A 206 13.74 -12.99 12.64
C ALA A 206 13.38 -12.00 11.50
N ALA A 207 13.04 -10.75 11.82
CA ALA A 207 12.87 -9.70 10.82
C ALA A 207 14.20 -9.23 10.22
N ALA A 208 15.31 -9.40 10.91
CA ALA A 208 16.62 -8.93 10.46
C ALA A 208 17.02 -9.54 9.10
N GLY A 209 17.42 -8.69 8.15
CA GLY A 209 17.78 -9.09 6.79
C GLY A 209 16.60 -9.24 5.83
N VAL A 210 15.37 -9.11 6.29
CA VAL A 210 14.20 -9.10 5.40
C VAL A 210 14.11 -7.76 4.70
N SER A 211 13.87 -7.78 3.38
CA SER A 211 13.62 -6.57 2.63
C SER A 211 12.11 -6.32 2.45
N ILE A 212 11.71 -5.06 2.57
CA ILE A 212 10.32 -4.64 2.45
C ILE A 212 10.28 -3.42 1.52
N THR A 213 9.45 -3.47 0.48
CA THR A 213 9.25 -2.32 -0.39
C THR A 213 8.57 -1.17 0.36
N GLN A 214 8.94 0.04 0.00
CA GLN A 214 8.35 1.28 0.52
C GLN A 214 7.83 2.10 -0.64
N VAL A 215 6.59 2.58 -0.54
CA VAL A 215 5.91 3.37 -1.59
C VAL A 215 5.82 4.84 -1.24
N VAL A 216 6.45 5.23 -0.15
CA VAL A 216 6.65 6.61 0.32
C VAL A 216 8.09 6.74 0.82
N PRO A 217 8.65 7.95 0.93
CA PRO A 217 9.99 8.15 1.47
C PRO A 217 10.18 7.55 2.86
N ASN A 218 11.41 7.27 3.23
CA ASN A 218 11.72 6.78 4.57
C ASN A 218 11.19 7.76 5.64
N PRO A 219 10.33 7.31 6.58
CA PRO A 219 9.75 8.16 7.62
C PRO A 219 10.76 8.80 8.58
N SER A 220 12.01 8.34 8.55
CA SER A 220 13.14 8.92 9.32
C SER A 220 13.98 9.87 8.48
N SER A 221 13.64 10.11 7.22
CA SER A 221 14.37 11.04 6.35
C SER A 221 14.09 12.50 6.73
N ARG A 222 14.92 13.40 6.18
CA ARG A 222 14.77 14.86 6.37
C ARG A 222 13.96 15.52 5.26
N ALA A 223 13.24 14.77 4.45
CA ALA A 223 12.40 15.35 3.41
C ALA A 223 11.34 16.29 4.02
N PRO A 224 11.04 17.44 3.42
CA PRO A 224 10.09 18.41 3.97
C PRO A 224 8.72 17.80 4.28
N ILE A 225 8.21 16.90 3.44
CA ILE A 225 6.94 16.20 3.69
C ILE A 225 7.00 15.34 4.97
N VAL A 226 8.12 14.67 5.23
CA VAL A 226 8.32 13.86 6.43
C VAL A 226 8.29 14.74 7.68
N THR A 227 9.01 15.86 7.66
CA THR A 227 9.04 16.83 8.77
C THR A 227 7.67 17.44 9.02
N GLU A 228 6.95 17.82 7.95
CA GLU A 228 5.60 18.39 8.04
C GLU A 228 4.61 17.39 8.65
N CYS A 229 4.64 16.13 8.20
CA CYS A 229 3.75 15.09 8.71
C CYS A 229 4.05 14.72 10.15
N ALA A 230 5.32 14.63 10.54
CA ALA A 230 5.73 14.37 11.92
C ALA A 230 5.23 15.49 12.86
N LYS A 231 5.37 16.75 12.45
CA LYS A 231 4.85 17.90 13.17
C LYS A 231 3.32 17.84 13.31
N ALA A 232 2.61 17.51 12.24
CA ALA A 232 1.16 17.39 12.27
C ALA A 232 0.68 16.29 13.23
N MET A 233 1.39 15.15 13.30
CA MET A 233 1.11 14.09 14.26
C MET A 233 1.30 14.57 15.70
N GLN A 234 2.38 15.29 15.99
CA GLN A 234 2.63 15.86 17.32
C GLN A 234 1.54 16.88 17.71
N GLU A 235 1.15 17.77 16.81
CA GLU A 235 0.06 18.74 17.01
C GLU A 235 -1.30 18.05 17.26
N ALA A 236 -1.48 16.84 16.71
CA ALA A 236 -2.66 16.00 16.96
C ALA A 236 -2.55 15.16 18.25
N GLY A 237 -1.49 15.30 19.04
CA GLY A 237 -1.28 14.55 20.29
C GLY A 237 -0.84 13.10 20.10
N MET A 238 -0.41 12.71 18.90
CA MET A 238 0.11 11.36 18.64
C MET A 238 1.54 11.22 19.19
N THR A 239 1.75 10.24 20.06
CA THR A 239 3.04 10.03 20.73
C THR A 239 3.90 8.95 20.07
N GLN A 240 3.30 8.07 19.26
CA GLN A 240 4.04 7.02 18.54
C GLN A 240 4.89 7.59 17.41
N PRO A 241 6.05 6.98 17.13
CA PRO A 241 6.87 7.36 15.98
C PRO A 241 6.09 7.23 14.67
N MET A 242 6.31 8.17 13.75
CA MET A 242 5.75 8.10 12.40
C MET A 242 6.31 6.88 11.67
N ASN A 243 5.42 6.14 11.00
CA ASN A 243 5.76 5.03 10.12
C ASN A 243 5.33 5.31 8.67
N SER A 244 5.65 4.40 7.75
CA SER A 244 5.32 4.56 6.33
C SER A 244 3.81 4.69 6.08
N THR A 245 2.97 4.00 6.86
CA THR A 245 1.49 4.09 6.75
C THR A 245 0.98 5.47 7.17
N HIS A 246 1.51 6.01 8.28
CA HIS A 246 1.19 7.38 8.71
C HIS A 246 1.61 8.40 7.66
N LEU A 247 2.81 8.24 7.09
CA LEU A 247 3.32 9.16 6.07
C LEU A 247 2.50 9.08 4.78
N GLU A 248 2.12 7.88 4.34
CA GLU A 248 1.26 7.69 3.17
C GLU A 248 -0.11 8.35 3.35
N ALA A 249 -0.74 8.16 4.50
CA ALA A 249 -2.01 8.81 4.83
C ALA A 249 -1.88 10.34 4.86
N CYS A 250 -0.79 10.86 5.42
CA CYS A 250 -0.52 12.31 5.46
C CYS A 250 -0.29 12.88 4.04
N ILE A 251 0.48 12.19 3.21
CA ILE A 251 0.69 12.56 1.79
C ILE A 251 -0.66 12.57 1.06
N GLY A 252 -1.47 11.51 1.22
CA GLY A 252 -2.81 11.45 0.65
C GLY A 252 -3.68 12.62 1.10
N ALA A 253 -3.73 12.91 2.39
CA ALA A 253 -4.48 14.04 2.93
C ALA A 253 -4.00 15.39 2.35
N LYS A 254 -2.69 15.57 2.16
CA LYS A 254 -2.12 16.77 1.56
C LYS A 254 -2.52 16.92 0.10
N VAL A 255 -2.45 15.85 -0.70
CA VAL A 255 -2.89 15.83 -2.10
C VAL A 255 -4.38 16.14 -2.22
N LEU A 256 -5.23 15.49 -1.39
CA LEU A 256 -6.67 15.72 -1.37
C LEU A 256 -6.99 17.18 -1.02
N THR A 257 -6.32 17.72 -0.01
CA THR A 257 -6.49 19.13 0.42
C THR A 257 -6.13 20.09 -0.72
N GLU A 258 -5.08 19.82 -1.48
CA GLU A 258 -4.70 20.63 -2.63
C GLU A 258 -5.76 20.57 -3.74
N ALA A 259 -6.29 19.38 -4.05
CA ALA A 259 -7.41 19.26 -4.98
C ALA A 259 -8.66 20.02 -4.51
N MET A 260 -8.98 19.96 -3.21
CA MET A 260 -10.07 20.74 -2.61
C MET A 260 -9.87 22.25 -2.76
N ARG A 261 -8.63 22.74 -2.61
CA ARG A 261 -8.31 24.18 -2.81
C ARG A 261 -8.46 24.63 -4.25
N ARG A 262 -8.18 23.74 -5.22
CA ARG A 262 -8.33 24.02 -6.65
C ARG A 262 -9.75 23.82 -7.17
N ALA A 263 -10.63 23.21 -6.37
CA ALA A 263 -12.02 23.00 -6.75
C ALA A 263 -12.76 24.33 -6.93
N LYS A 264 -13.40 24.53 -8.09
CA LYS A 264 -14.13 25.77 -8.40
C LYS A 264 -15.28 26.05 -7.42
N LYS A 265 -15.88 24.98 -6.89
CA LYS A 265 -16.96 25.03 -5.88
C LYS A 265 -16.56 24.18 -4.69
N PRO A 266 -15.98 24.77 -3.61
CA PRO A 266 -15.61 24.06 -2.41
C PRO A 266 -16.82 23.33 -1.79
N GLY A 267 -16.66 22.03 -1.48
CA GLY A 267 -17.71 21.19 -0.94
C GLY A 267 -18.65 20.56 -1.97
N ASP A 268 -18.37 20.73 -3.26
CA ASP A 268 -19.09 20.05 -4.35
C ASP A 268 -18.24 18.85 -4.86
N ALA A 269 -18.83 17.64 -4.86
CA ALA A 269 -18.12 16.41 -5.22
C ALA A 269 -17.63 16.42 -6.67
N ARG A 270 -18.45 16.89 -7.62
CA ARG A 270 -18.08 16.94 -9.04
C ARG A 270 -16.96 17.95 -9.29
N SER A 271 -17.02 19.10 -8.60
CA SER A 271 -15.96 20.11 -8.68
C SER A 271 -14.64 19.61 -8.13
N LEU A 272 -14.67 18.82 -7.04
CA LEU A 272 -13.49 18.18 -6.47
C LEU A 272 -12.92 17.10 -7.42
N LEU A 273 -13.78 16.25 -7.98
CA LEU A 273 -13.34 15.23 -8.95
C LEU A 273 -12.67 15.89 -10.17
N ALA A 274 -13.26 16.94 -10.72
CA ALA A 274 -12.67 17.70 -11.82
C ALA A 274 -11.34 18.36 -11.44
N ALA A 275 -11.20 18.86 -10.21
CA ALA A 275 -9.94 19.40 -9.71
C ALA A 275 -8.86 18.32 -9.57
N MET A 276 -9.24 17.11 -9.13
CA MET A 276 -8.31 15.97 -9.04
C MET A 276 -7.84 15.53 -10.43
N GLN A 277 -8.74 15.41 -11.40
CA GLN A 277 -8.42 15.05 -12.79
C GLN A 277 -7.44 16.03 -13.46
N ASN A 278 -7.46 17.29 -13.04
CA ASN A 278 -6.61 18.35 -13.55
C ASN A 278 -5.51 18.80 -12.58
N LEU A 279 -5.21 17.98 -11.56
CA LEU A 279 -4.21 18.35 -10.55
C LEU A 279 -2.81 18.48 -11.16
N GLY A 280 -2.49 17.66 -12.15
CA GLY A 280 -1.19 17.64 -12.79
C GLY A 280 -0.08 17.15 -11.87
N ARG A 281 1.14 17.63 -12.12
CA ARG A 281 2.29 17.37 -11.27
C ARG A 281 2.19 18.20 -10.00
N TYR A 282 2.21 17.54 -8.85
CA TYR A 282 2.21 18.18 -7.53
C TYR A 282 3.31 17.59 -6.65
N ASP A 283 4.22 18.44 -6.19
CA ASP A 283 5.25 18.09 -5.23
C ASP A 283 4.75 18.36 -3.81
N THR A 284 4.63 17.33 -3.01
CA THR A 284 4.18 17.44 -1.62
C THR A 284 5.28 17.89 -0.66
N GLY A 285 6.48 18.12 -1.15
CA GLY A 285 7.68 18.46 -0.38
C GLY A 285 8.69 17.29 -0.37
N GLY A 286 9.09 16.87 -1.58
CA GLY A 286 10.03 15.76 -1.82
C GLY A 286 9.36 14.42 -2.14
N PHE A 287 8.03 14.38 -2.23
CA PHE A 287 7.30 13.28 -2.84
C PHE A 287 6.35 13.84 -3.90
N VAL A 288 6.50 13.38 -5.14
CA VAL A 288 5.76 13.90 -6.29
C VAL A 288 4.66 12.95 -6.70
N VAL A 289 3.45 13.49 -6.84
CA VAL A 289 2.35 12.83 -7.57
C VAL A 289 2.13 13.53 -8.90
N ASN A 290 1.66 12.78 -9.90
CA ASN A 290 1.34 13.33 -11.21
C ASN A 290 0.06 12.68 -11.75
N TYR A 291 -1.00 13.48 -11.84
CA TYR A 291 -2.27 13.06 -12.42
C TYR A 291 -2.50 13.81 -13.72
N ALA A 292 -2.94 13.09 -14.74
CA ALA A 292 -3.27 13.65 -16.05
C ALA A 292 -4.57 13.02 -16.55
N PRO A 293 -5.25 13.60 -17.55
CA PRO A 293 -6.42 12.97 -18.15
C PRO A 293 -6.14 11.51 -18.53
N GLY A 294 -6.92 10.57 -17.99
CA GLY A 294 -6.70 9.14 -18.17
C GLY A 294 -5.59 8.53 -17.32
N GLN A 295 -4.90 9.31 -16.47
CA GLN A 295 -3.85 8.84 -15.56
C GLN A 295 -4.23 9.15 -14.11
N ASN A 296 -4.86 8.18 -13.46
CA ASN A 296 -5.37 8.32 -12.09
C ASN A 296 -4.41 7.78 -11.02
N HIS A 297 -3.16 7.44 -11.38
CA HIS A 297 -2.18 6.83 -10.49
C HIS A 297 -1.02 7.80 -10.28
N GLY A 298 -0.96 8.39 -9.08
CA GLY A 298 -0.13 9.55 -8.81
C GLY A 298 1.36 9.27 -8.78
N SER A 299 1.79 8.08 -8.33
CA SER A 299 3.22 7.78 -8.18
C SER A 299 3.57 6.35 -8.58
N LYS A 300 4.83 6.18 -9.03
CA LYS A 300 5.51 4.88 -9.20
C LYS A 300 6.71 4.76 -8.27
N PHE A 301 6.78 5.60 -7.25
CA PHE A 301 7.88 5.58 -6.29
C PHE A 301 7.91 4.27 -5.52
N VAL A 302 9.03 3.55 -5.63
CA VAL A 302 9.32 2.34 -4.87
C VAL A 302 10.78 2.34 -4.44
N GLU A 303 11.01 2.24 -3.14
CA GLU A 303 12.30 1.91 -2.55
C GLU A 303 12.28 0.50 -1.97
N LEU A 304 13.43 -0.16 -1.93
CA LEU A 304 13.60 -1.43 -1.22
C LEU A 304 14.42 -1.16 0.03
N ALA A 305 13.78 -1.30 1.19
CA ALA A 305 14.43 -1.11 2.48
C ALA A 305 14.64 -2.46 3.16
N MET A 306 15.75 -2.62 3.87
CA MET A 306 16.08 -3.83 4.62
C MET A 306 15.91 -3.59 6.12
N VAL A 307 15.39 -4.57 6.83
CA VAL A 307 15.31 -4.54 8.28
C VAL A 307 16.69 -4.85 8.85
N SER A 308 17.29 -3.92 9.57
CA SER A 308 18.56 -4.09 10.27
C SER A 308 18.37 -4.87 11.57
N ARG A 309 19.49 -5.33 12.17
CA ARG A 309 19.47 -6.10 13.44
C ARG A 309 18.86 -5.32 14.61
N ASP A 310 18.89 -3.99 14.57
CA ASP A 310 18.26 -3.13 15.57
C ASP A 310 16.75 -2.88 15.30
N GLY A 311 16.16 -3.63 14.37
CA GLY A 311 14.75 -3.54 14.02
C GLY A 311 14.34 -2.26 13.24
N LYS A 312 15.32 -1.57 12.64
CA LYS A 312 15.03 -0.37 11.83
C LYS A 312 15.11 -0.67 10.34
N LEU A 313 14.26 0.01 9.57
CA LEU A 313 14.38 0.01 8.12
C LEU A 313 15.57 0.86 7.67
N ARG A 314 16.40 0.30 6.79
CA ARG A 314 17.53 0.95 6.14
C ARG A 314 17.38 0.82 4.62
N ASN A 315 17.61 1.90 3.91
CA ASN A 315 17.67 1.95 2.44
C ASN A 315 19.12 1.76 1.99
#